data_9c6252ba109e2033a1ca98941e26fa45
#
_entry.id   9c6252ba109e2033a1ca98941e26fa45
#
_cell.length_a   1.000
_cell.length_b   1.000
_cell.length_c   1.000
_cell.angle_alpha   90.00
_cell.angle_beta   90.00
_cell.angle_gamma   90.00
#
_symmetry.space_group_name_H-M   'P 1'
#
loop_
_entity.id
_entity.type
_entity.pdbx_description
1 polymer ?
#
loop_
_entity_poly.entity_id
_entity_poly.type
_entity_poly.pdbx_seq_one_letter_code
_entity_poly.pdbx_strand_id
1 'polypeptide(L)'
;MKSRTSERSENMMKWFKNVTTVEELRKEYRELLRKYHPDNEHGDTKITQEINAEYDRLFAILSKETQSDNQSHAYNTDDENKAFKEVINSIIHINADIEIIGSWIWVHGGYEYRELLKSTGFKYAPKKKCWCWHYGDYNRYHKKEVSLDEIRMKYGSQSVSHKSKQYVLN
;
A
#
# COMPACT_ATOMS: atom_id res chain seq x y z
N MET A 1 -15.80 24.31 -20.28
CA MET A 1 -14.76 23.81 -21.20
C MET A 1 -13.90 22.83 -20.40
N LYS A 2 -14.10 21.53 -20.59
CA LYS A 2 -13.20 20.51 -20.04
C LYS A 2 -11.88 20.59 -20.81
N SER A 3 -10.78 20.79 -20.13
CA SER A 3 -9.47 20.96 -20.77
C SER A 3 -9.06 19.65 -21.45
N ARG A 4 -8.63 19.75 -22.70
CA ARG A 4 -8.15 18.63 -23.54
C ARG A 4 -6.99 17.83 -22.95
N THR A 5 -6.41 18.26 -21.85
CA THR A 5 -5.33 17.59 -21.11
C THR A 5 -5.85 16.43 -20.24
N SER A 6 -7.08 16.49 -19.72
CA SER A 6 -7.66 15.44 -18.88
C SER A 6 -7.99 14.17 -19.69
N GLU A 7 -8.50 14.33 -20.91
CA GLU A 7 -8.89 13.17 -21.74
C GLU A 7 -7.69 12.36 -22.30
N ARG A 8 -6.51 13.00 -22.42
CA ARG A 8 -5.29 12.32 -22.88
C ARG A 8 -4.66 11.42 -21.82
N SER A 9 -4.89 11.70 -20.55
CA SER A 9 -4.38 10.91 -19.42
C SER A 9 -5.23 9.68 -19.13
N GLU A 10 -6.56 9.80 -19.32
CA GLU A 10 -7.52 8.71 -19.03
C GLU A 10 -7.40 7.54 -20.01
N ASN A 11 -6.93 7.78 -21.24
CA ASN A 11 -6.86 6.75 -22.28
C ASN A 11 -5.57 5.91 -22.27
N MET A 12 -4.64 6.15 -21.33
CA MET A 12 -3.37 5.41 -21.21
C MET A 12 -3.23 4.58 -19.94
N MET A 13 -4.24 4.57 -19.06
CA MET A 13 -4.22 3.82 -17.82
C MET A 13 -4.83 2.43 -18.03
N LYS A 14 -3.95 1.44 -18.17
CA LYS A 14 -4.35 0.04 -18.36
C LYS A 14 -4.66 -0.65 -17.04
N TRP A 15 -3.85 -0.39 -16.03
CA TRP A 15 -3.84 -1.11 -14.75
C TRP A 15 -4.54 -0.36 -13.62
N PHE A 16 -4.33 0.96 -13.52
CA PHE A 16 -4.86 1.79 -12.44
C PHE A 16 -6.03 2.65 -12.93
N LYS A 17 -7.22 2.08 -12.90
CA LYS A 17 -8.44 2.79 -13.31
C LYS A 17 -9.08 3.46 -12.10
N ASN A 18 -9.48 4.74 -12.25
CA ASN A 18 -10.18 5.52 -11.23
C ASN A 18 -9.40 5.78 -9.92
N VAL A 19 -8.08 5.80 -9.98
CA VAL A 19 -7.22 6.15 -8.85
C VAL A 19 -7.09 7.67 -8.80
N THR A 20 -7.43 8.25 -7.66
CA THR A 20 -7.42 9.71 -7.43
C THR A 20 -6.44 10.13 -6.32
N THR A 21 -6.03 9.20 -5.49
CA THR A 21 -5.11 9.46 -4.36
C THR A 21 -3.92 8.51 -4.36
N VAL A 22 -2.82 8.94 -3.73
CA VAL A 22 -1.63 8.08 -3.53
C VAL A 22 -1.97 6.83 -2.71
N GLU A 23 -2.91 6.93 -1.78
CA GLU A 23 -3.34 5.81 -0.95
C GLU A 23 -4.09 4.75 -1.76
N GLU A 24 -5.01 5.18 -2.63
CA GLU A 24 -5.69 4.28 -3.57
C GLU A 24 -4.70 3.62 -4.53
N LEU A 25 -3.75 4.41 -5.05
CA LEU A 25 -2.69 3.91 -5.93
C LEU A 25 -1.87 2.80 -5.26
N ARG A 26 -1.48 2.98 -4.00
CA ARG A 26 -0.72 2.00 -3.23
C ARG A 26 -1.50 0.71 -2.96
N LYS A 27 -2.80 0.83 -2.72
CA LYS A 27 -3.68 -0.33 -2.52
C LYS A 27 -3.82 -1.15 -3.81
N GLU A 28 -4.14 -0.50 -4.92
CA GLU A 28 -4.27 -1.18 -6.22
C GLU A 28 -2.94 -1.79 -6.67
N TYR A 29 -1.83 -1.09 -6.47
CA TYR A 29 -0.50 -1.61 -6.77
C TYR A 29 -0.21 -2.93 -6.06
N ARG A 30 -0.50 -3.02 -4.76
CA ARG A 30 -0.36 -4.25 -4.00
C ARG A 30 -1.22 -5.38 -4.54
N GLU A 31 -2.49 -5.11 -4.87
CA GLU A 31 -3.40 -6.13 -5.41
C GLU A 31 -2.93 -6.63 -6.79
N LEU A 32 -2.45 -5.73 -7.64
CA LEU A 32 -1.92 -6.09 -8.94
C LEU A 32 -0.63 -6.91 -8.83
N LEU A 33 0.30 -6.52 -7.95
CA LEU A 33 1.52 -7.29 -7.69
C LEU A 33 1.19 -8.67 -7.14
N ARG A 34 0.26 -8.76 -6.19
CA ARG A 34 -0.18 -10.04 -5.65
C ARG A 34 -0.70 -10.98 -6.74
N LYS A 35 -1.36 -10.44 -7.75
CA LYS A 35 -1.93 -11.22 -8.86
C LYS A 35 -0.90 -11.59 -9.92
N TYR A 36 -0.02 -10.67 -10.26
CA TYR A 36 0.87 -10.77 -11.43
C TYR A 36 2.36 -10.89 -11.11
N HIS A 37 2.74 -10.96 -9.83
CA HIS A 37 4.15 -11.08 -9.44
C HIS A 37 4.78 -12.32 -10.09
N PRO A 38 6.02 -12.23 -10.62
CA PRO A 38 6.67 -13.33 -11.34
C PRO A 38 6.86 -14.60 -10.52
N ASP A 39 6.91 -14.49 -9.18
CA ASP A 39 7.00 -15.65 -8.30
C ASP A 39 5.65 -16.39 -8.12
N ASN A 40 4.56 -15.84 -8.62
CA ASN A 40 3.27 -16.52 -8.61
C ASN A 40 3.18 -17.51 -9.78
N GLU A 41 2.40 -18.56 -9.59
CA GLU A 41 2.18 -19.63 -10.57
C GLU A 41 1.72 -19.10 -11.96
N HIS A 42 1.00 -17.98 -11.97
CA HIS A 42 0.53 -17.28 -13.18
C HIS A 42 1.12 -15.87 -13.33
N GLY A 43 2.29 -15.63 -12.71
CA GLY A 43 2.95 -14.35 -12.78
C GLY A 43 3.61 -14.08 -14.13
N ASP A 44 3.69 -12.80 -14.50
CA ASP A 44 4.35 -12.35 -15.72
C ASP A 44 5.25 -11.14 -15.44
N THR A 45 6.53 -11.30 -15.74
CA THR A 45 7.52 -10.24 -15.56
C THR A 45 7.22 -8.99 -16.37
N LYS A 46 6.71 -9.14 -17.60
CA LYS A 46 6.35 -8.00 -18.47
C LYS A 46 5.16 -7.24 -17.90
N ILE A 47 4.14 -7.95 -17.45
CA ILE A 47 2.97 -7.36 -16.80
C ILE A 47 3.41 -6.60 -15.55
N THR A 48 4.25 -7.20 -14.71
CA THR A 48 4.78 -6.54 -13.51
C THR A 48 5.58 -5.28 -13.85
N GLN A 49 6.37 -5.29 -14.92
CA GLN A 49 7.09 -4.11 -15.38
C GLN A 49 6.15 -3.00 -15.86
N GLU A 50 5.09 -3.34 -16.60
CA GLU A 50 4.06 -2.39 -17.02
C GLU A 50 3.34 -1.77 -15.81
N ILE A 51 2.96 -2.57 -14.82
CA ILE A 51 2.34 -2.12 -13.57
C ILE A 51 3.27 -1.15 -12.85
N ASN A 52 4.55 -1.49 -12.71
CA ASN A 52 5.55 -0.62 -12.08
C ASN A 52 5.69 0.72 -12.80
N ALA A 53 5.77 0.71 -14.12
CA ALA A 53 5.93 1.91 -14.93
C ALA A 53 4.69 2.83 -14.87
N GLU A 54 3.50 2.27 -14.85
CA GLU A 54 2.25 3.02 -14.73
C GLU A 54 2.08 3.59 -13.32
N TYR A 55 2.42 2.79 -12.29
CA TYR A 55 2.45 3.23 -10.90
C TYR A 55 3.37 4.44 -10.70
N ASP A 56 4.62 4.37 -11.16
CA ASP A 56 5.59 5.46 -10.97
C ASP A 56 5.15 6.75 -11.67
N ARG A 57 4.51 6.65 -12.82
CA ARG A 57 3.91 7.78 -13.52
C ARG A 57 2.79 8.43 -12.74
N LEU A 58 1.85 7.62 -12.23
CA LEU A 58 0.73 8.11 -11.44
C LEU A 58 1.18 8.69 -10.11
N PHE A 59 2.13 8.04 -9.44
CA PHE A 59 2.69 8.55 -8.21
C PHE A 59 3.30 9.95 -8.39
N ALA A 60 4.05 10.18 -9.47
CA ALA A 60 4.63 11.49 -9.76
C ALA A 60 3.57 12.58 -10.01
N ILE A 61 2.40 12.23 -10.53
CA ILE A 61 1.28 13.16 -10.74
C ILE A 61 0.58 13.45 -9.42
N LEU A 62 0.12 12.40 -8.73
CA LEU A 62 -0.69 12.50 -7.52
C LEU A 62 0.09 13.11 -6.33
N SER A 63 1.39 12.82 -6.22
CA SER A 63 2.22 13.40 -5.17
C SER A 63 2.41 14.91 -5.30
N LYS A 64 2.42 15.45 -6.52
CA LYS A 64 2.48 16.91 -6.77
C LYS A 64 1.16 17.60 -6.44
N GLU A 65 0.03 16.97 -6.73
CA GLU A 65 -1.29 17.52 -6.40
C GLU A 65 -1.51 17.61 -4.90
N THR A 66 -1.02 16.65 -4.14
CA THR A 66 -1.13 16.63 -2.67
C THR A 66 -0.24 17.68 -1.98
N GLN A 67 0.83 18.13 -2.63
CA GLN A 67 1.71 19.19 -2.09
C GLN A 67 1.14 20.60 -2.19
N SER A 68 0.12 20.81 -3.03
CA SER A 68 -0.53 22.13 -3.17
C SER A 68 -1.56 22.43 -2.09
N ASP A 69 -2.06 21.42 -1.39
CA ASP A 69 -2.92 21.58 -0.23
C ASP A 69 -2.07 21.57 1.04
N ASN A 70 -2.06 22.68 1.75
CA ASN A 70 -1.22 23.05 2.91
C ASN A 70 -1.29 22.14 4.16
N GLN A 71 -1.56 20.85 3.99
CA GLN A 71 -1.37 19.82 5.01
C GLN A 71 -0.25 18.88 4.60
N SER A 72 0.93 19.45 4.52
CA SER A 72 2.18 18.78 4.22
C SER A 72 2.49 17.70 5.26
N HIS A 73 2.13 16.49 4.95
CA HIS A 73 2.86 15.38 5.49
C HIS A 73 3.96 15.02 4.47
N ALA A 74 5.20 15.06 4.91
CA ALA A 74 6.41 14.73 4.14
C ALA A 74 6.47 13.23 3.72
N TYR A 75 5.32 12.62 3.47
CA TYR A 75 5.15 11.17 3.30
C TYR A 75 5.06 10.70 1.84
N ASN A 76 5.10 11.62 0.89
CA ASN A 76 5.01 11.28 -0.53
C ASN A 76 6.29 11.69 -1.27
N THR A 77 7.44 11.36 -0.70
CA THR A 77 8.75 11.56 -1.34
C THR A 77 9.10 10.36 -2.21
N ASP A 78 9.97 10.56 -3.18
CA ASP A 78 10.46 9.48 -4.04
C ASP A 78 11.19 8.39 -3.24
N ASP A 79 11.92 8.77 -2.19
CA ASP A 79 12.61 7.83 -1.30
C ASP A 79 11.64 6.99 -0.49
N GLU A 80 10.57 7.60 0.05
CA GLU A 80 9.50 6.87 0.72
C GLU A 80 8.81 5.90 -0.22
N ASN A 81 8.51 6.34 -1.44
CA ASN A 81 7.85 5.51 -2.45
C ASN A 81 8.71 4.30 -2.83
N LYS A 82 10.02 4.51 -2.99
CA LYS A 82 10.96 3.42 -3.26
C LYS A 82 10.99 2.41 -2.12
N ALA A 83 11.12 2.88 -0.87
CA ALA A 83 11.11 2.04 0.31
C ALA A 83 9.79 1.27 0.44
N PHE A 84 8.64 1.92 0.18
CA PHE A 84 7.32 1.28 0.16
C PHE A 84 7.26 0.13 -0.85
N LYS A 85 7.73 0.35 -2.08
CA LYS A 85 7.76 -0.70 -3.13
C LYS A 85 8.63 -1.88 -2.72
N GLU A 86 9.81 -1.64 -2.15
CA GLU A 86 10.72 -2.69 -1.68
C GLU A 86 10.08 -3.53 -0.57
N VAL A 87 9.44 -2.88 0.39
CA VAL A 87 8.74 -3.55 1.49
C VAL A 87 7.56 -4.38 0.99
N ILE A 88 6.71 -3.81 0.13
CA ILE A 88 5.56 -4.55 -0.45
C ILE A 88 6.04 -5.77 -1.22
N ASN A 89 7.08 -5.66 -2.06
CA ASN A 89 7.64 -6.80 -2.79
C ASN A 89 8.16 -7.90 -1.83
N SER A 90 8.75 -7.52 -0.71
CA SER A 90 9.28 -8.48 0.27
C SER A 90 8.19 -9.27 1.00
N ILE A 91 7.00 -8.69 1.17
CA ILE A 91 5.90 -9.29 1.93
C ILE A 91 4.72 -9.75 1.06
N ILE A 92 4.82 -9.63 -0.25
CA ILE A 92 3.67 -9.92 -1.14
C ILE A 92 3.23 -11.38 -1.05
N HIS A 93 4.12 -12.29 -0.70
CA HIS A 93 3.88 -13.73 -0.65
C HIS A 93 3.41 -14.24 0.71
N ILE A 94 3.41 -13.39 1.75
CA ILE A 94 2.96 -13.85 3.07
C ILE A 94 1.44 -14.06 3.07
N ASN A 95 1.01 -15.12 3.74
CA ASN A 95 -0.41 -15.40 3.93
C ASN A 95 -0.91 -14.69 5.21
N ALA A 96 -0.97 -13.38 5.17
CA ALA A 96 -1.44 -12.53 6.26
C ALA A 96 -2.27 -11.39 5.70
N ASP A 97 -3.13 -10.82 6.54
CA ASP A 97 -3.93 -9.65 6.15
C ASP A 97 -3.07 -8.39 6.18
N ILE A 98 -2.86 -7.79 5.03
CA ILE A 98 -2.09 -6.56 4.88
C ILE A 98 -3.05 -5.41 4.63
N GLU A 99 -2.98 -4.39 5.46
CA GLU A 99 -3.77 -3.17 5.37
C GLU A 99 -2.86 -1.97 5.16
N ILE A 100 -3.21 -1.10 4.20
CA ILE A 100 -2.50 0.16 3.96
C ILE A 100 -3.41 1.29 4.42
N ILE A 101 -2.91 2.11 5.35
CA ILE A 101 -3.61 3.27 5.88
C ILE A 101 -2.66 4.47 5.80
N GLY A 102 -2.94 5.40 4.89
CA GLY A 102 -2.02 6.50 4.61
C GLY A 102 -0.65 5.99 4.13
N SER A 103 0.41 6.37 4.81
CA SER A 103 1.79 5.92 4.56
C SER A 103 2.20 4.68 5.37
N TRP A 104 1.27 4.12 6.12
CA TRP A 104 1.54 2.98 6.99
C TRP A 104 1.09 1.67 6.35
N ILE A 105 1.91 0.63 6.58
CA ILE A 105 1.56 -0.76 6.25
C ILE A 105 1.32 -1.49 7.57
N TRP A 106 0.16 -2.11 7.69
CA TRP A 106 -0.24 -2.91 8.84
C TRP A 106 -0.42 -4.37 8.41
N VAL A 107 0.18 -5.29 9.17
CA VAL A 107 0.06 -6.73 8.91
C VAL A 107 -0.60 -7.39 10.13
N HIS A 108 -1.79 -7.93 9.92
CA HIS A 108 -2.55 -8.64 10.93
C HIS A 108 -2.27 -10.14 10.85
N GLY A 109 -2.03 -10.75 11.98
CA GLY A 109 -1.56 -12.14 12.01
C GLY A 109 -0.08 -12.25 11.65
N GLY A 110 0.28 -13.26 10.85
CA GLY A 110 1.64 -13.40 10.31
C GLY A 110 2.73 -13.72 11.34
N TYR A 111 2.37 -14.33 12.47
CA TYR A 111 3.37 -14.70 13.49
C TYR A 111 4.45 -15.64 12.94
N GLU A 112 4.10 -16.51 12.03
CA GLU A 112 5.02 -17.40 11.32
C GLU A 112 6.06 -16.63 10.48
N TYR A 113 5.72 -15.41 10.00
CA TYR A 113 6.59 -14.56 9.20
C TYR A 113 7.35 -13.50 10.02
N ARG A 114 7.39 -13.63 11.36
CA ARG A 114 7.97 -12.63 12.27
C ARG A 114 9.41 -12.27 11.93
N GLU A 115 10.23 -13.23 11.51
CA GLU A 115 11.63 -12.99 11.16
C GLU A 115 11.74 -12.17 9.86
N LEU A 116 10.93 -12.50 8.86
CA LEU A 116 10.84 -11.73 7.62
C LEU A 116 10.33 -10.30 7.91
N LEU A 117 9.25 -10.16 8.68
CA LEU A 117 8.70 -8.86 9.04
C LEU A 117 9.71 -7.99 9.80
N LYS A 118 10.46 -8.56 10.73
CA LYS A 118 11.54 -7.84 11.43
C LYS A 118 12.66 -7.42 10.49
N SER A 119 13.10 -8.32 9.60
CA SER A 119 14.19 -8.03 8.66
C SER A 119 13.82 -6.94 7.64
N THR A 120 12.54 -6.82 7.31
CA THR A 120 12.01 -5.75 6.44
C THR A 120 11.67 -4.45 7.19
N GLY A 121 11.94 -4.38 8.49
CA GLY A 121 11.78 -3.17 9.29
C GLY A 121 10.41 -3.00 9.95
N PHE A 122 9.56 -4.01 9.94
CA PHE A 122 8.30 -3.98 10.70
C PHE A 122 8.56 -4.02 12.21
N LYS A 123 7.73 -3.31 12.95
CA LYS A 123 7.69 -3.31 14.41
C LYS A 123 6.36 -3.92 14.88
N TYR A 124 6.43 -4.79 15.88
CA TYR A 124 5.23 -5.35 16.46
C TYR A 124 4.57 -4.38 17.43
N ALA A 125 3.29 -4.12 17.25
CA ALA A 125 2.47 -3.28 18.12
C ALA A 125 1.59 -4.17 19.03
N PRO A 126 2.02 -4.48 20.28
CA PRO A 126 1.36 -5.48 21.12
C PRO A 126 -0.08 -5.11 21.47
N LYS A 127 -0.37 -3.83 21.67
CA LYS A 127 -1.72 -3.35 21.97
C LYS A 127 -2.70 -3.48 20.81
N LYS A 128 -2.20 -3.36 19.59
CA LYS A 128 -2.99 -3.51 18.34
C LYS A 128 -2.93 -4.95 17.80
N LYS A 129 -2.07 -5.80 18.35
CA LYS A 129 -1.84 -7.21 17.96
C LYS A 129 -1.52 -7.37 16.47
N CYS A 130 -0.76 -6.43 15.91
CA CYS A 130 -0.35 -6.42 14.52
C CYS A 130 1.05 -5.88 14.34
N TRP A 131 1.63 -6.11 13.17
CA TRP A 131 2.90 -5.54 12.75
C TRP A 131 2.63 -4.24 12.01
N CYS A 132 3.51 -3.26 12.15
CA CYS A 132 3.40 -1.99 11.46
C CYS A 132 4.74 -1.55 10.87
N TRP A 133 4.67 -0.93 9.72
CA TRP A 133 5.79 -0.30 9.04
C TRP A 133 5.41 1.08 8.55
N HIS A 134 6.33 2.02 8.62
CA HIS A 134 6.27 3.33 7.97
C HIS A 134 7.67 3.79 7.62
N TYR A 135 7.77 4.70 6.66
CA TYR A 135 9.03 5.31 6.27
C TYR A 135 9.47 6.36 7.28
N GLY A 136 10.76 6.39 7.59
CA GLY A 136 11.38 7.39 8.48
C GLY A 136 11.14 7.13 9.97
N ASP A 137 11.60 8.06 10.79
CA ASP A 137 11.48 7.97 12.24
C ASP A 137 10.08 8.33 12.72
N TYR A 138 9.51 7.46 13.54
CA TYR A 138 8.23 7.72 14.18
C TYR A 138 8.41 8.54 15.46
N ASN A 139 8.11 9.82 15.38
CA ASN A 139 8.01 10.68 16.55
C ASN A 139 6.59 10.66 17.11
N ARG A 140 6.44 10.14 18.31
CA ARG A 140 5.14 10.07 18.98
C ARG A 140 4.72 11.45 19.47
N TYR A 141 3.93 12.18 18.69
CA TYR A 141 3.42 13.51 19.04
C TYR A 141 2.19 13.47 19.98
N HIS A 142 1.50 12.34 20.07
CA HIS A 142 0.27 12.25 20.84
C HIS A 142 0.50 11.54 22.17
N LYS A 143 0.13 12.21 23.26
CA LYS A 143 0.09 11.60 24.60
C LYS A 143 -1.03 10.58 24.74
N LYS A 144 -2.09 10.72 23.92
CA LYS A 144 -3.27 9.83 23.92
C LYS A 144 -3.08 8.72 22.90
N GLU A 145 -3.44 7.53 23.29
CA GLU A 145 -3.39 6.35 22.44
C GLU A 145 -4.54 6.42 21.41
N VAL A 146 -4.19 6.31 20.14
CA VAL A 146 -5.15 6.31 19.03
C VAL A 146 -5.41 4.86 18.63
N SER A 147 -6.68 4.46 18.57
CA SER A 147 -7.07 3.12 18.12
C SER A 147 -6.90 2.97 16.61
N LEU A 148 -6.83 1.71 16.12
CA LEU A 148 -6.79 1.45 14.67
C LEU A 148 -8.05 1.96 13.97
N ASP A 149 -9.21 1.88 14.65
CA ASP A 149 -10.47 2.34 14.07
C ASP A 149 -10.51 3.86 13.93
N GLU A 150 -9.95 4.60 14.89
CA GLU A 150 -9.78 6.06 14.76
C GLU A 150 -8.83 6.42 13.62
N ILE A 151 -7.76 5.65 13.41
CA ILE A 151 -6.83 5.85 12.29
C ILE A 151 -7.54 5.57 10.96
N ARG A 152 -8.31 4.49 10.88
CA ARG A 152 -9.12 4.14 9.71
C ARG A 152 -10.15 5.21 9.38
N MET A 153 -10.84 5.74 10.37
CA MET A 153 -11.82 6.83 10.18
C MET A 153 -11.17 8.11 9.67
N LYS A 154 -9.95 8.42 10.15
CA LYS A 154 -9.25 9.65 9.78
C LYS A 154 -8.61 9.59 8.38
N TYR A 155 -8.06 8.45 7.99
CA TYR A 155 -7.28 8.31 6.75
C TYR A 155 -7.95 7.42 5.71
N GLY A 156 -9.13 6.89 6.01
CA GLY A 156 -9.81 5.91 5.17
C GLY A 156 -9.07 4.56 5.13
N SER A 157 -9.74 3.46 5.36
CA SER A 157 -9.16 2.15 5.12
C SER A 157 -10.14 1.26 4.38
N GLN A 158 -9.61 0.45 3.49
CA GLN A 158 -10.30 -0.72 2.98
C GLN A 158 -9.44 -1.92 3.34
N SER A 159 -9.94 -2.75 4.25
CA SER A 159 -9.36 -4.05 4.54
C SER A 159 -9.78 -5.04 3.47
N VAL A 160 -8.82 -5.67 2.83
CA VAL A 160 -9.07 -6.85 2.00
C VAL A 160 -8.87 -8.08 2.87
N SER A 161 -9.97 -8.54 3.49
CA SER A 161 -9.93 -9.81 4.21
C SER A 161 -9.84 -10.96 3.23
N HIS A 162 -8.86 -11.83 3.44
CA HIS A 162 -8.82 -13.16 2.86
C HIS A 162 -9.99 -13.97 3.39
N LYS A 163 -11.01 -14.21 2.56
CA LYS A 163 -11.93 -15.33 2.80
C LYS A 163 -11.13 -16.62 2.62
N SER A 164 -10.63 -17.18 3.70
CA SER A 164 -10.18 -18.56 3.71
C SER A 164 -11.35 -19.42 3.23
N LYS A 165 -11.17 -20.14 2.11
CA LYS A 165 -12.09 -21.20 1.72
C LYS A 165 -12.06 -22.22 2.83
N GLN A 166 -13.12 -22.28 3.64
CA GLN A 166 -13.38 -23.42 4.50
C GLN A 166 -13.63 -24.60 3.56
N TYR A 167 -12.69 -25.52 3.52
CA TYR A 167 -12.93 -26.84 2.98
C TYR A 167 -13.87 -27.54 3.97
N VAL A 168 -15.13 -27.61 3.61
CA VAL A 168 -16.07 -28.52 4.28
C VAL A 168 -15.69 -29.91 3.82
N LEU A 169 -15.04 -30.67 4.69
CA LEU A 169 -14.88 -32.11 4.53
C LEU A 169 -16.24 -32.76 4.74
N ASN A 170 -16.81 -33.30 3.68
CA ASN A 170 -17.88 -34.29 3.75
C ASN A 170 -17.29 -35.69 3.97
#